data_28b58c97cea348b6a7acf30ab4c8093b
#
_entry.id   28b58c97cea348b6a7acf30ab4c8093b
#
_cell.length_a   1.000
_cell.length_b   1.000
_cell.length_c   1.000
_cell.angle_alpha   90.00
_cell.angle_beta   90.00
_cell.angle_gamma   90.00
#
_symmetry.space_group_name_H-M   'P 1'
#
loop_
_entity.id
_entity.type
_entity.pdbx_description
1 polymer ?
#
loop_
_entity_poly.entity_id
_entity_poly.type
_entity_poly.pdbx_seq_one_letter_code
_entity_poly.pdbx_strand_id
1 'polypeptide(L)'
;MAKIFCVANQKGGVGKTTTTVNLSAGLAFVGQRVLMVDLDPQGNATMSSGVDKREMELSVYDVLLEEATVAEARIRSNWGTEGVRAKIPTYDVLGANRDLAGAEVELVSLERRENRLKQALAAVDAEYDFVLIDCPPSLSMLTLNGLCCAHGVIVPMQCEYFALEGLTDLVNTIKQVHANLNRDLKIIGLLRVMFDPRITLQQQVSDQLKDHFGDKVFSAVIPRNVRLAEAPSYGLPGVVFDPSAKGSHAFVDFAQEMVERVKAF
;
A
#
# COMPACT_ATOMS: atom_id res chain seq x y z
N MET A 1 11.69 -14.87 3.90
CA MET A 1 10.88 -14.43 2.75
C MET A 1 9.97 -13.31 3.19
N ALA A 2 10.07 -12.17 2.54
CA ALA A 2 9.18 -11.04 2.77
C ALA A 2 7.72 -11.40 2.46
N LYS A 3 6.80 -10.83 3.19
CA LYS A 3 5.37 -10.91 2.88
C LYS A 3 4.97 -9.69 2.05
N ILE A 4 4.53 -9.92 0.83
CA ILE A 4 4.25 -8.88 -0.18
C ILE A 4 2.74 -8.66 -0.24
N PHE A 5 2.28 -7.42 -0.05
CA PHE A 5 0.87 -7.04 -0.08
C PHE A 5 0.65 -5.82 -0.97
N CYS A 6 -0.34 -5.92 -1.87
CA CYS A 6 -0.87 -4.77 -2.58
C CYS A 6 -1.94 -4.07 -1.76
N VAL A 7 -1.93 -2.75 -1.76
CA VAL A 7 -3.04 -1.91 -1.31
C VAL A 7 -3.77 -1.43 -2.55
N ALA A 8 -4.91 -2.03 -2.84
CA ALA A 8 -5.62 -1.82 -4.10
C ALA A 8 -7.12 -1.59 -3.91
N ASN A 9 -7.66 -0.68 -4.71
CA ASN A 9 -9.09 -0.46 -4.91
C ASN A 9 -9.25 0.35 -6.20
N GLN A 10 -10.22 -0.01 -7.04
CA GLN A 10 -10.48 0.69 -8.31
C GLN A 10 -11.11 2.07 -8.11
N LYS A 11 -11.74 2.32 -6.95
CA LYS A 11 -12.28 3.63 -6.60
C LYS A 11 -11.16 4.59 -6.20
N GLY A 12 -11.14 5.77 -6.80
CA GLY A 12 -10.26 6.86 -6.39
C GLY A 12 -10.65 7.45 -5.02
N GLY A 13 -9.68 8.00 -4.28
CA GLY A 13 -9.95 8.72 -3.03
C GLY A 13 -10.34 7.85 -1.82
N VAL A 14 -10.25 6.52 -1.91
CA VAL A 14 -10.56 5.60 -0.79
C VAL A 14 -9.39 5.39 0.18
N GLY A 15 -8.35 6.20 0.11
CA GLY A 15 -7.24 6.14 1.05
C GLY A 15 -6.22 5.02 0.81
N LYS A 16 -6.03 4.54 -0.43
CA LYS A 16 -4.98 3.56 -0.77
C LYS A 16 -3.60 4.05 -0.33
N THR A 17 -3.15 5.15 -0.89
CA THR A 17 -1.85 5.76 -0.57
C THR A 17 -1.70 6.08 0.91
N THR A 18 -2.73 6.67 1.53
CA THR A 18 -2.73 6.93 2.98
C THR A 18 -2.56 5.63 3.77
N THR A 19 -3.24 4.57 3.36
CA THR A 19 -3.12 3.25 4.01
C THR A 19 -1.73 2.67 3.81
N THR A 20 -1.19 2.67 2.58
CA THR A 20 0.14 2.11 2.29
C THR A 20 1.23 2.81 3.11
N VAL A 21 1.26 4.13 3.08
CA VAL A 21 2.28 4.95 3.75
C VAL A 21 2.19 4.81 5.27
N ASN A 22 0.99 4.90 5.85
CA ASN A 22 0.82 4.82 7.29
C ASN A 22 0.97 3.40 7.84
N LEU A 23 0.59 2.37 7.06
CA LEU A 23 0.86 0.98 7.42
C LEU A 23 2.37 0.69 7.36
N SER A 24 3.10 1.21 6.36
CA SER A 24 4.56 1.08 6.28
C SER A 24 5.24 1.69 7.50
N ALA A 25 4.85 2.90 7.89
CA ALA A 25 5.36 3.56 9.07
C ALA A 25 4.95 2.82 10.36
N GLY A 26 3.72 2.34 10.46
CA GLY A 26 3.22 1.56 11.60
C GLY A 26 3.95 0.22 11.76
N LEU A 27 4.20 -0.50 10.66
CA LEU A 27 4.99 -1.74 10.67
C LEU A 27 6.44 -1.49 11.10
N ALA A 28 7.07 -0.44 10.58
CA ALA A 28 8.41 -0.05 11.04
C ALA A 28 8.40 0.31 12.53
N PHE A 29 7.37 1.01 13.02
CA PHE A 29 7.21 1.36 14.42
C PHE A 29 7.09 0.13 15.34
N VAL A 30 6.46 -0.95 14.87
CA VAL A 30 6.37 -2.23 15.61
C VAL A 30 7.54 -3.17 15.31
N GLY A 31 8.64 -2.65 14.75
CA GLY A 31 9.91 -3.35 14.62
C GLY A 31 10.07 -4.21 13.37
N GLN A 32 9.23 -4.04 12.34
CA GLN A 32 9.35 -4.76 11.08
C GLN A 32 10.25 -4.02 10.08
N ARG A 33 11.01 -4.79 9.28
CA ARG A 33 11.77 -4.25 8.13
C ARG A 33 10.83 -4.14 6.94
N VAL A 34 10.62 -2.93 6.42
CA VAL A 34 9.60 -2.65 5.42
C VAL A 34 10.22 -2.02 4.17
N LEU A 35 9.81 -2.52 3.00
CA LEU A 35 9.95 -1.84 1.71
C LEU A 35 8.56 -1.37 1.25
N MET A 36 8.39 -0.09 1.01
CA MET A 36 7.22 0.47 0.35
C MET A 36 7.54 0.68 -1.13
N VAL A 37 6.68 0.18 -2.00
CA VAL A 37 6.78 0.33 -3.47
C VAL A 37 5.61 1.19 -3.94
N ASP A 38 5.92 2.28 -4.63
CA ASP A 38 4.92 3.17 -5.24
C ASP A 38 4.75 2.79 -6.71
N LEU A 39 3.57 2.32 -7.11
CA LEU A 39 3.23 2.01 -8.50
C LEU A 39 2.28 3.04 -9.13
N ASP A 40 2.05 4.17 -8.46
CA ASP A 40 1.27 5.27 -9.03
C ASP A 40 2.21 6.30 -9.66
N PRO A 41 2.10 6.60 -10.97
CA PRO A 41 2.89 7.64 -11.63
C PRO A 41 2.77 9.03 -10.99
N GLN A 42 1.73 9.25 -10.17
CA GLN A 42 1.61 10.48 -9.40
C GLN A 42 2.66 10.59 -8.29
N GLY A 43 3.28 9.49 -7.83
CA GLY A 43 4.33 9.47 -6.82
C GLY A 43 3.88 10.05 -5.47
N ASN A 44 2.62 9.85 -5.11
CA ASN A 44 2.06 10.41 -3.86
C ASN A 44 2.53 9.64 -2.63
N ALA A 45 2.69 8.32 -2.72
CA ALA A 45 3.24 7.51 -1.64
C ALA A 45 4.72 7.85 -1.41
N THR A 46 5.46 8.09 -2.48
CA THR A 46 6.86 8.54 -2.45
C THR A 46 6.99 9.85 -1.69
N MET A 47 6.27 10.88 -2.10
CA MET A 47 6.29 12.19 -1.43
C MET A 47 5.87 12.11 0.03
N SER A 48 4.82 11.34 0.33
CA SER A 48 4.30 11.17 1.70
C SER A 48 5.23 10.33 2.60
N SER A 49 6.29 9.76 2.03
CA SER A 49 7.33 9.01 2.74
C SER A 49 8.62 9.80 2.94
N GLY A 50 8.60 11.11 2.72
CA GLY A 50 9.75 12.01 2.89
C GLY A 50 10.80 11.89 1.79
N VAL A 51 10.42 11.39 0.61
CA VAL A 51 11.29 11.27 -0.57
C VAL A 51 10.80 12.24 -1.64
N ASP A 52 11.63 13.19 -2.07
CA ASP A 52 11.27 14.10 -3.16
C ASP A 52 11.42 13.37 -4.51
N LYS A 53 10.29 13.04 -5.12
CA LYS A 53 10.24 12.36 -6.43
C LYS A 53 10.90 13.11 -7.57
N ARG A 54 11.19 14.42 -7.40
CA ARG A 54 11.85 15.25 -8.42
C ARG A 54 13.38 15.17 -8.35
N GLU A 55 13.91 14.70 -7.21
CA GLU A 55 15.35 14.57 -6.95
C GLU A 55 15.83 13.11 -7.07
N MET A 56 14.92 12.17 -7.37
CA MET A 56 15.28 10.76 -7.55
C MET A 56 16.01 10.57 -8.90
N GLU A 57 17.18 9.94 -8.86
CA GLU A 57 17.92 9.54 -10.05
C GLU A 57 17.36 8.23 -10.65
N LEU A 58 16.95 7.30 -9.78
CA LEU A 58 16.37 6.01 -10.14
C LEU A 58 15.02 5.83 -9.42
N SER A 59 14.12 5.14 -10.07
CA SER A 59 12.75 4.91 -9.58
C SER A 59 12.27 3.49 -9.87
N VAL A 60 11.04 3.17 -9.52
CA VAL A 60 10.41 1.90 -9.89
C VAL A 60 10.29 1.73 -11.42
N TYR A 61 10.28 2.81 -12.19
CA TYR A 61 10.30 2.77 -13.65
C TYR A 61 11.55 2.04 -14.15
N ASP A 62 12.73 2.45 -13.72
CA ASP A 62 14.02 1.88 -14.11
C ASP A 62 14.11 0.40 -13.70
N VAL A 63 13.53 0.07 -12.55
CA VAL A 63 13.48 -1.32 -12.04
C VAL A 63 12.58 -2.20 -12.91
N LEU A 64 11.41 -1.71 -13.33
CA LEU A 64 10.49 -2.46 -14.19
C LEU A 64 11.05 -2.69 -15.60
N LEU A 65 11.89 -1.78 -16.10
CA LEU A 65 12.58 -1.92 -17.37
C LEU A 65 13.91 -2.69 -17.29
N GLU A 66 14.31 -3.15 -16.10
CA GLU A 66 15.58 -3.83 -15.82
C GLU A 66 16.82 -2.95 -16.06
N GLU A 67 16.67 -1.63 -15.99
CA GLU A 67 17.74 -0.63 -16.09
C GLU A 67 18.42 -0.40 -14.74
N ALA A 68 17.73 -0.73 -13.62
CA ALA A 68 18.26 -0.68 -12.27
C ALA A 68 17.75 -1.83 -11.41
N THR A 69 18.48 -2.15 -10.36
CA THR A 69 18.04 -3.09 -9.32
C THR A 69 17.25 -2.35 -8.23
N VAL A 70 16.44 -3.09 -7.47
CA VAL A 70 15.75 -2.54 -6.28
C VAL A 70 16.76 -2.00 -5.25
N ALA A 71 17.91 -2.64 -5.11
CA ALA A 71 18.95 -2.22 -4.16
C ALA A 71 19.57 -0.85 -4.54
N GLU A 72 19.68 -0.56 -5.83
CA GLU A 72 20.17 0.74 -6.34
C GLU A 72 19.12 1.83 -6.29
N ALA A 73 17.85 1.50 -6.60
CA ALA A 73 16.77 2.48 -6.73
C ALA A 73 16.04 2.80 -5.42
N ARG A 74 16.18 1.96 -4.37
CA ARG A 74 15.52 2.22 -3.09
C ARG A 74 16.17 3.37 -2.34
N ILE A 75 15.33 4.18 -1.71
CA ILE A 75 15.74 5.32 -0.91
C ILE A 75 15.18 5.15 0.50
N ARG A 76 15.98 5.50 1.53
CA ARG A 76 15.50 5.48 2.91
C ARG A 76 14.55 6.64 3.16
N SER A 77 13.37 6.37 3.71
CA SER A 77 12.43 7.41 4.14
C SER A 77 13.08 8.35 5.16
N ASN A 78 12.71 9.62 5.15
CA ASN A 78 13.37 10.63 5.96
C ASN A 78 12.35 11.50 6.71
N TRP A 79 12.48 11.52 8.04
CA TRP A 79 11.64 12.33 8.93
C TRP A 79 12.37 13.54 9.52
N GLY A 80 13.60 13.82 9.07
CA GLY A 80 14.53 14.77 9.68
C GLY A 80 15.35 14.14 10.82
N THR A 81 16.38 14.88 11.24
CA THR A 81 17.39 14.40 12.20
C THR A 81 17.16 14.91 13.62
N GLU A 82 16.13 15.73 13.85
CA GLU A 82 15.90 16.41 15.13
C GLU A 82 14.55 16.08 15.76
N GLY A 83 14.51 16.18 17.08
CA GLY A 83 13.29 16.05 17.87
C GLY A 83 12.74 14.63 17.99
N VAL A 84 11.42 14.54 18.26
CA VAL A 84 10.73 13.26 18.47
C VAL A 84 10.69 12.42 17.18
N ARG A 85 10.57 13.06 16.04
CA ARG A 85 10.48 12.39 14.73
C ARG A 85 11.73 11.60 14.37
N ALA A 86 12.91 12.10 14.75
CA ALA A 86 14.18 11.41 14.53
C ALA A 86 14.29 10.04 15.25
N LYS A 87 13.42 9.79 16.22
CA LYS A 87 13.34 8.53 16.98
C LYS A 87 12.37 7.53 16.39
N ILE A 88 11.55 7.94 15.40
CA ILE A 88 10.57 7.05 14.75
C ILE A 88 11.32 6.23 13.68
N PRO A 89 11.21 4.91 13.71
CA PRO A 89 11.87 4.05 12.71
C PRO A 89 11.46 4.42 11.29
N THR A 90 12.43 4.36 10.38
CA THR A 90 12.25 4.61 8.95
C THR A 90 12.10 3.29 8.18
N TYR A 91 11.61 3.34 6.96
CA TYR A 91 11.51 2.22 6.04
C TYR A 91 12.11 2.58 4.67
N ASP A 92 12.35 1.59 3.83
CA ASP A 92 12.85 1.82 2.49
C ASP A 92 11.69 2.07 1.51
N VAL A 93 11.94 2.92 0.52
CA VAL A 93 10.98 3.37 -0.49
C VAL A 93 11.56 3.08 -1.87
N LEU A 94 10.88 2.26 -2.67
CA LEU A 94 11.06 2.21 -4.11
C LEU A 94 10.05 3.17 -4.72
N GLY A 95 10.52 4.38 -5.00
CA GLY A 95 9.66 5.51 -5.34
C GLY A 95 9.22 5.53 -6.79
N ALA A 96 8.17 6.32 -7.06
CA ALA A 96 7.66 6.62 -8.39
C ALA A 96 7.73 8.11 -8.70
N ASN A 97 7.88 8.39 -9.97
CA ASN A 97 7.74 9.72 -10.56
C ASN A 97 6.90 9.64 -11.84
N ARG A 98 6.82 10.74 -12.59
CA ARG A 98 5.99 10.81 -13.82
C ARG A 98 6.46 9.88 -14.95
N ASP A 99 7.74 9.50 -14.97
CA ASP A 99 8.31 8.62 -15.98
C ASP A 99 7.66 7.24 -15.94
N LEU A 100 7.17 6.83 -14.77
CA LEU A 100 6.46 5.56 -14.60
C LEU A 100 5.22 5.45 -15.51
N ALA A 101 4.62 6.55 -15.95
CA ALA A 101 3.54 6.50 -16.95
C ALA A 101 4.03 5.94 -18.29
N GLY A 102 5.30 6.14 -18.65
CA GLY A 102 5.93 5.55 -19.85
C GLY A 102 6.04 4.04 -19.76
N ALA A 103 6.28 3.50 -18.58
CA ALA A 103 6.41 2.05 -18.37
C ALA A 103 5.16 1.28 -18.82
N GLU A 104 3.96 1.84 -18.73
CA GLU A 104 2.74 1.18 -19.21
C GLU A 104 2.76 0.89 -20.72
N VAL A 105 3.41 1.76 -21.50
CA VAL A 105 3.55 1.59 -22.95
C VAL A 105 4.72 0.66 -23.27
N GLU A 106 5.84 0.86 -22.62
CA GLU A 106 7.08 0.11 -22.89
C GLU A 106 6.98 -1.36 -22.45
N LEU A 107 6.38 -1.63 -21.31
CA LEU A 107 6.15 -2.99 -20.82
C LEU A 107 5.31 -3.84 -21.79
N VAL A 108 4.43 -3.24 -22.60
CA VAL A 108 3.58 -4.00 -23.54
C VAL A 108 4.39 -4.85 -24.51
N SER A 109 5.56 -4.36 -24.94
CA SER A 109 6.43 -5.02 -25.89
C SER A 109 7.38 -6.05 -25.26
N LEU A 110 7.47 -6.09 -23.92
CA LEU A 110 8.44 -6.92 -23.22
C LEU A 110 7.88 -8.30 -22.87
N GLU A 111 8.75 -9.30 -22.87
CA GLU A 111 8.43 -10.64 -22.38
C GLU A 111 8.27 -10.62 -20.85
N ARG A 112 7.34 -11.45 -20.35
CA ARG A 112 7.05 -11.59 -18.91
C ARG A 112 6.75 -10.25 -18.22
N ARG A 113 6.19 -9.33 -18.97
CA ARG A 113 5.90 -7.95 -18.55
C ARG A 113 5.12 -7.84 -17.22
N GLU A 114 4.27 -8.80 -16.92
CA GLU A 114 3.48 -8.86 -15.67
C GLU A 114 4.27 -9.34 -14.46
N ASN A 115 5.47 -9.88 -14.67
CA ASN A 115 6.33 -10.45 -13.62
C ASN A 115 7.62 -9.64 -13.36
N ARG A 116 7.78 -8.47 -13.96
CA ARG A 116 8.99 -7.65 -13.82
C ARG A 116 9.26 -7.27 -12.37
N LEU A 117 8.25 -6.75 -11.68
CA LEU A 117 8.38 -6.41 -10.26
C LEU A 117 8.66 -7.65 -9.39
N LYS A 118 8.03 -8.80 -9.70
CA LYS A 118 8.27 -10.05 -8.98
C LYS A 118 9.73 -10.49 -9.06
N GLN A 119 10.31 -10.41 -10.23
CA GLN A 119 11.71 -10.78 -10.46
C GLN A 119 12.66 -9.82 -9.74
N ALA A 120 12.39 -8.52 -9.79
CA ALA A 120 13.19 -7.51 -9.13
C ALA A 120 13.16 -7.63 -7.60
N LEU A 121 11.98 -7.87 -7.01
CA LEU A 121 11.83 -8.02 -5.56
C LEU A 121 12.47 -9.30 -5.01
N ALA A 122 12.61 -10.35 -5.81
CA ALA A 122 13.24 -11.60 -5.41
C ALA A 122 14.69 -11.41 -4.93
N ALA A 123 15.41 -10.44 -5.48
CA ALA A 123 16.80 -10.16 -5.14
C ALA A 123 16.98 -9.59 -3.71
N VAL A 124 15.95 -8.93 -3.17
CA VAL A 124 15.98 -8.26 -1.85
C VAL A 124 15.04 -8.91 -0.82
N ASP A 125 14.42 -10.02 -1.16
CA ASP A 125 13.40 -10.70 -0.36
C ASP A 125 13.84 -11.01 1.09
N ALA A 126 15.10 -11.36 1.31
CA ALA A 126 15.64 -11.66 2.64
C ALA A 126 15.90 -10.41 3.51
N GLU A 127 15.87 -9.22 2.93
CA GLU A 127 16.18 -7.97 3.63
C GLU A 127 14.95 -7.41 4.37
N TYR A 128 13.74 -7.82 3.98
CA TYR A 128 12.49 -7.28 4.49
C TYR A 128 11.61 -8.35 5.13
N ASP A 129 10.77 -7.91 6.05
CA ASP A 129 9.70 -8.72 6.64
C ASP A 129 8.39 -8.45 5.87
N PHE A 130 8.18 -7.20 5.43
CA PHE A 130 7.04 -6.76 4.64
C PHE A 130 7.43 -5.94 3.42
N VAL A 131 6.75 -6.20 2.30
CA VAL A 131 6.73 -5.32 1.12
C VAL A 131 5.30 -4.84 0.92
N LEU A 132 5.07 -3.53 0.94
CA LEU A 132 3.78 -2.91 0.70
C LEU A 132 3.79 -2.17 -0.63
N ILE A 133 2.82 -2.45 -1.49
CA ILE A 133 2.73 -1.89 -2.84
C ILE A 133 1.51 -0.98 -2.92
N ASP A 134 1.73 0.31 -3.16
CA ASP A 134 0.67 1.27 -3.46
C ASP A 134 0.26 1.16 -4.92
N CYS A 135 -0.97 0.74 -5.19
CA CYS A 135 -1.47 0.54 -6.54
C CYS A 135 -2.27 1.77 -7.03
N PRO A 136 -2.12 2.17 -8.31
CA PRO A 136 -2.98 3.18 -8.91
C PRO A 136 -4.45 2.72 -8.94
N PRO A 137 -5.41 3.63 -9.14
CA PRO A 137 -6.83 3.28 -9.19
C PRO A 137 -7.22 2.50 -10.45
N SER A 138 -6.38 2.53 -11.48
CA SER A 138 -6.61 1.82 -12.73
C SER A 138 -6.15 0.37 -12.67
N LEU A 139 -6.84 -0.50 -13.41
CA LEU A 139 -6.36 -1.87 -13.65
C LEU A 139 -5.41 -1.87 -14.85
N SER A 140 -4.22 -1.34 -14.65
CA SER A 140 -3.18 -1.20 -15.65
C SER A 140 -2.10 -2.28 -15.53
N MET A 141 -1.10 -2.25 -16.42
CA MET A 141 0.07 -3.13 -16.36
C MET A 141 0.86 -2.94 -15.04
N LEU A 142 0.86 -1.74 -14.46
CA LEU A 142 1.48 -1.46 -13.17
C LEU A 142 0.76 -2.20 -12.04
N THR A 143 -0.56 -2.07 -11.97
CA THR A 143 -1.37 -2.82 -10.99
C THR A 143 -1.20 -4.33 -11.16
N LEU A 144 -1.13 -4.80 -12.41
CA LEU A 144 -0.92 -6.22 -12.69
C LEU A 144 0.43 -6.70 -12.17
N ASN A 145 1.51 -5.93 -12.34
CA ASN A 145 2.82 -6.23 -11.75
C ASN A 145 2.76 -6.36 -10.23
N GLY A 146 2.04 -5.45 -9.56
CA GLY A 146 1.82 -5.55 -8.12
C GLY A 146 1.09 -6.84 -7.74
N LEU A 147 -0.04 -7.15 -8.39
CA LEU A 147 -0.84 -8.33 -8.09
C LEU A 147 -0.11 -9.66 -8.41
N CYS A 148 0.73 -9.68 -9.45
CA CYS A 148 1.48 -10.87 -9.83
C CYS A 148 2.60 -11.24 -8.84
N CYS A 149 3.12 -10.28 -8.08
CA CYS A 149 4.12 -10.55 -7.05
C CYS A 149 3.56 -10.67 -5.64
N ALA A 150 2.33 -10.20 -5.40
CA ALA A 150 1.75 -10.14 -4.06
C ALA A 150 1.27 -11.51 -3.56
N HIS A 151 1.41 -11.74 -2.26
CA HIS A 151 0.77 -12.83 -1.53
C HIS A 151 -0.68 -12.47 -1.16
N GLY A 152 -0.99 -11.18 -1.02
CA GLY A 152 -2.33 -10.74 -0.68
C GLY A 152 -2.65 -9.30 -1.04
N VAL A 153 -3.95 -9.00 -1.04
CA VAL A 153 -4.47 -7.67 -1.30
C VAL A 153 -5.15 -7.14 -0.05
N ILE A 154 -4.73 -5.97 0.41
CA ILE A 154 -5.42 -5.15 1.41
C ILE A 154 -6.34 -4.22 0.62
N VAL A 155 -7.62 -4.20 0.97
CA VAL A 155 -8.61 -3.39 0.29
C VAL A 155 -9.13 -2.30 1.24
N PRO A 156 -8.57 -1.07 1.19
CA PRO A 156 -9.15 0.04 1.92
C PRO A 156 -10.44 0.48 1.24
N MET A 157 -11.49 0.70 2.04
CA MET A 157 -12.78 1.11 1.54
C MET A 157 -13.52 2.01 2.52
N GLN A 158 -14.25 2.97 1.99
CA GLN A 158 -15.20 3.77 2.76
C GLN A 158 -16.54 3.01 2.83
N CYS A 159 -17.19 3.05 4.01
CA CYS A 159 -18.51 2.46 4.20
C CYS A 159 -19.59 3.37 3.60
N GLU A 160 -19.70 3.37 2.28
CA GLU A 160 -20.67 4.15 1.48
C GLU A 160 -21.60 3.23 0.69
N TYR A 161 -22.69 3.76 0.17
CA TYR A 161 -23.74 2.98 -0.50
C TYR A 161 -23.22 2.10 -1.64
N PHE A 162 -22.33 2.61 -2.50
CA PHE A 162 -21.76 1.85 -3.63
C PHE A 162 -20.48 1.07 -3.28
N ALA A 163 -20.15 0.93 -2.00
CA ALA A 163 -18.91 0.28 -1.60
C ALA A 163 -18.86 -1.21 -1.98
N LEU A 164 -20.00 -1.91 -1.86
CA LEU A 164 -20.11 -3.35 -2.17
C LEU A 164 -20.05 -3.61 -3.69
N GLU A 165 -20.62 -2.71 -4.51
CA GLU A 165 -20.58 -2.83 -5.97
C GLU A 165 -19.12 -2.72 -6.48
N GLY A 166 -18.40 -1.67 -6.10
CA GLY A 166 -17.00 -1.48 -6.46
C GLY A 166 -16.06 -2.59 -5.95
N LEU A 167 -16.42 -3.22 -4.82
CA LEU A 167 -15.69 -4.36 -4.31
C LEU A 167 -15.86 -5.61 -5.19
N THR A 168 -17.02 -5.81 -5.78
CA THR A 168 -17.30 -6.96 -6.66
C THR A 168 -16.37 -6.98 -7.87
N ASP A 169 -16.16 -5.84 -8.52
CA ASP A 169 -15.27 -5.74 -9.68
C ASP A 169 -13.81 -6.04 -9.32
N LEU A 170 -13.35 -5.51 -8.19
CA LEU A 170 -12.01 -5.80 -7.69
C LEU A 170 -11.85 -7.29 -7.34
N VAL A 171 -12.82 -7.90 -6.68
CA VAL A 171 -12.81 -9.33 -6.34
C VAL A 171 -12.74 -10.18 -7.60
N ASN A 172 -13.49 -9.84 -8.64
CA ASN A 172 -13.46 -10.55 -9.93
C ASN A 172 -12.07 -10.44 -10.59
N THR A 173 -11.48 -9.25 -10.57
CA THR A 173 -10.12 -9.03 -11.05
C THR A 173 -9.11 -9.90 -10.29
N ILE A 174 -9.15 -9.88 -8.96
CA ILE A 174 -8.24 -10.69 -8.12
C ILE A 174 -8.42 -12.19 -8.43
N LYS A 175 -9.66 -12.66 -8.63
CA LYS A 175 -9.93 -14.05 -9.03
C LYS A 175 -9.32 -14.40 -10.39
N GLN A 176 -9.37 -13.49 -11.37
CA GLN A 176 -8.75 -13.70 -12.68
C GLN A 176 -7.23 -13.78 -12.58
N VAL A 177 -6.61 -12.89 -11.81
CA VAL A 177 -5.15 -12.93 -11.57
C VAL A 177 -4.77 -14.19 -10.82
N HIS A 178 -5.50 -14.57 -9.79
CA HIS A 178 -5.28 -15.82 -9.04
C HIS A 178 -5.34 -17.05 -9.96
N ALA A 179 -6.33 -17.12 -10.83
CA ALA A 179 -6.54 -18.28 -11.70
C ALA A 179 -5.47 -18.42 -12.79
N ASN A 180 -4.96 -17.30 -13.34
CA ASN A 180 -4.17 -17.31 -14.57
C ASN A 180 -2.69 -16.92 -14.36
N LEU A 181 -2.36 -16.10 -13.35
CA LEU A 181 -1.05 -15.46 -13.24
C LEU A 181 -0.37 -15.69 -11.87
N ASN A 182 -1.10 -15.62 -10.77
CA ASN A 182 -0.55 -15.75 -9.43
C ASN A 182 -1.49 -16.53 -8.50
N ARG A 183 -1.27 -17.84 -8.39
CA ARG A 183 -2.10 -18.76 -7.59
C ARG A 183 -2.02 -18.54 -6.08
N ASP A 184 -1.04 -17.80 -5.62
CA ASP A 184 -0.88 -17.49 -4.18
C ASP A 184 -1.66 -16.24 -3.77
N LEU A 185 -2.13 -15.43 -4.74
CA LEU A 185 -2.83 -14.18 -4.49
C LEU A 185 -4.18 -14.41 -3.79
N LYS A 186 -4.38 -13.75 -2.66
CA LYS A 186 -5.64 -13.78 -1.89
C LYS A 186 -6.03 -12.37 -1.46
N ILE A 187 -7.29 -12.16 -1.12
CA ILE A 187 -7.69 -10.98 -0.33
C ILE A 187 -7.32 -11.28 1.11
N ILE A 188 -6.36 -10.51 1.67
CA ILE A 188 -5.96 -10.64 3.07
C ILE A 188 -6.94 -9.95 4.00
N GLY A 189 -7.54 -8.85 3.54
CA GLY A 189 -8.61 -8.23 4.30
C GLY A 189 -9.11 -6.91 3.73
N LEU A 190 -10.29 -6.51 4.24
CA LEU A 190 -10.99 -5.27 3.94
C LEU A 190 -10.77 -4.31 5.11
N LEU A 191 -10.21 -3.13 4.85
CA LEU A 191 -9.96 -2.10 5.84
C LEU A 191 -10.98 -0.97 5.71
N ARG A 192 -11.79 -0.77 6.74
CA ARG A 192 -12.72 0.36 6.79
C ARG A 192 -11.95 1.63 7.10
N VAL A 193 -12.00 2.60 6.18
CA VAL A 193 -11.29 3.87 6.30
C VAL A 193 -12.24 5.06 6.27
N MET A 194 -11.80 6.18 6.82
CA MET A 194 -12.61 7.40 6.97
C MET A 194 -13.96 7.12 7.66
N PHE A 195 -13.96 6.18 8.59
CA PHE A 195 -15.16 5.69 9.25
C PHE A 195 -15.59 6.62 10.38
N ASP A 196 -16.86 6.96 10.39
CA ASP A 196 -17.51 7.69 11.50
C ASP A 196 -18.66 6.85 12.07
N PRO A 197 -18.52 6.31 13.29
CA PRO A 197 -19.54 5.45 13.91
C PRO A 197 -20.86 6.18 14.22
N ARG A 198 -20.92 7.49 14.09
CA ARG A 198 -22.15 8.28 14.29
C ARG A 198 -23.03 8.27 13.04
N ILE A 199 -22.50 7.86 11.89
CA ILE A 199 -23.23 7.83 10.62
C ILE A 199 -23.88 6.46 10.46
N THR A 200 -25.20 6.39 10.57
CA THR A 200 -25.99 5.13 10.50
C THR A 200 -25.71 4.33 9.23
N LEU A 201 -25.63 4.98 8.08
CA LEU A 201 -25.30 4.31 6.81
C LEU A 201 -23.96 3.61 6.86
N GLN A 202 -22.93 4.26 7.44
CA GLN A 202 -21.60 3.66 7.55
C GLN A 202 -21.61 2.43 8.48
N GLN A 203 -22.38 2.47 9.55
CA GLN A 203 -22.56 1.30 10.42
C GLN A 203 -23.24 0.16 9.68
N GLN A 204 -24.34 0.42 8.97
CA GLN A 204 -25.07 -0.59 8.21
C GLN A 204 -24.18 -1.26 7.15
N VAL A 205 -23.42 -0.47 6.38
CA VAL A 205 -22.47 -1.01 5.39
C VAL A 205 -21.35 -1.81 6.07
N SER A 206 -20.83 -1.32 7.19
CA SER A 206 -19.80 -2.03 7.97
C SER A 206 -20.30 -3.39 8.47
N ASP A 207 -21.53 -3.47 8.94
CA ASP A 207 -22.12 -4.74 9.41
C ASP A 207 -22.38 -5.69 8.24
N GLN A 208 -22.89 -5.21 7.10
CA GLN A 208 -23.01 -6.01 5.89
C GLN A 208 -21.66 -6.57 5.41
N LEU A 209 -20.57 -5.79 5.50
CA LEU A 209 -19.22 -6.27 5.19
C LEU A 209 -18.80 -7.41 6.09
N LYS A 210 -19.03 -7.29 7.41
CA LYS A 210 -18.71 -8.35 8.38
C LYS A 210 -19.54 -9.62 8.13
N ASP A 211 -20.83 -9.46 7.83
CA ASP A 211 -21.73 -10.58 7.55
C ASP A 211 -21.32 -11.36 6.30
N HIS A 212 -20.85 -10.67 5.25
CA HIS A 212 -20.47 -11.31 3.98
C HIS A 212 -19.01 -11.81 3.95
N PHE A 213 -18.08 -11.10 4.59
CA PHE A 213 -16.64 -11.38 4.49
C PHE A 213 -16.03 -11.92 5.79
N GLY A 214 -16.76 -11.87 6.90
CA GLY A 214 -16.38 -12.45 8.18
C GLY A 214 -14.99 -12.00 8.64
N ASP A 215 -14.11 -12.96 8.83
CA ASP A 215 -12.72 -12.81 9.27
C ASP A 215 -11.82 -12.02 8.30
N LYS A 216 -12.25 -11.86 7.05
CA LYS A 216 -11.56 -10.99 6.09
C LYS A 216 -11.78 -9.50 6.33
N VAL A 217 -12.69 -9.09 7.19
CA VAL A 217 -12.79 -7.68 7.60
C VAL A 217 -11.83 -7.46 8.76
N PHE A 218 -10.88 -6.52 8.59
CA PHE A 218 -9.97 -6.17 9.67
C PHE A 218 -10.74 -5.64 10.89
N SER A 219 -10.26 -5.98 12.09
CA SER A 219 -10.77 -5.43 13.35
C SER A 219 -10.48 -3.94 13.43
N ALA A 220 -9.29 -3.55 13.01
CA ALA A 220 -8.89 -2.16 12.91
C ALA A 220 -9.83 -1.35 12.00
N VAL A 221 -10.09 -0.12 12.42
CA VAL A 221 -10.92 0.85 11.70
C VAL A 221 -10.21 2.19 11.69
N ILE A 222 -9.99 2.77 10.52
CA ILE A 222 -9.34 4.06 10.40
C ILE A 222 -10.40 5.16 10.41
N PRO A 223 -10.43 6.00 11.44
CA PRO A 223 -11.40 7.08 11.54
C PRO A 223 -11.11 8.19 10.52
N ARG A 224 -12.13 8.97 10.16
CA ARG A 224 -11.88 10.25 9.48
C ARG A 224 -11.05 11.15 10.40
N ASN A 225 -9.89 11.58 9.91
CA ASN A 225 -8.93 12.34 10.73
C ASN A 225 -8.23 13.41 9.88
N VAL A 226 -8.31 14.66 10.34
CA VAL A 226 -7.71 15.82 9.63
C VAL A 226 -6.18 15.70 9.58
N ARG A 227 -5.54 15.20 10.63
CA ARG A 227 -4.07 15.04 10.68
C ARG A 227 -3.55 14.06 9.63
N LEU A 228 -4.30 12.99 9.34
CA LEU A 228 -3.96 12.07 8.24
C LEU A 228 -4.08 12.74 6.87
N ALA A 229 -4.99 13.70 6.72
CA ALA A 229 -5.17 14.43 5.47
C ALA A 229 -4.12 15.54 5.27
N GLU A 230 -3.64 16.15 6.35
CA GLU A 230 -2.62 17.20 6.34
C GLU A 230 -1.20 16.64 6.15
N ALA A 231 -0.90 15.48 6.71
CA ALA A 231 0.43 14.90 6.76
C ALA A 231 1.15 14.82 5.38
N PRO A 232 0.48 14.44 4.26
CA PRO A 232 1.12 14.42 2.94
C PRO A 232 1.67 15.77 2.48
N SER A 233 1.06 16.90 2.88
CA SER A 233 1.56 18.22 2.53
C SER A 233 2.89 18.58 3.22
N TYR A 234 3.24 17.81 4.25
CA TYR A 234 4.54 17.91 4.94
C TYR A 234 5.53 16.80 4.52
N GLY A 235 5.15 15.96 3.55
CA GLY A 235 5.97 14.82 3.12
C GLY A 235 6.11 13.75 4.20
N LEU A 236 5.11 13.57 5.08
CA LEU A 236 5.20 12.68 6.22
C LEU A 236 4.01 11.71 6.29
N PRO A 237 4.21 10.47 6.76
CA PRO A 237 3.10 9.64 7.23
C PRO A 237 2.38 10.30 8.42
N GLY A 238 1.08 10.11 8.54
CA GLY A 238 0.32 10.63 9.68
C GLY A 238 0.83 10.12 11.02
N VAL A 239 1.27 8.85 11.07
CA VAL A 239 1.90 8.24 12.27
C VAL A 239 3.16 9.00 12.72
N VAL A 240 3.88 9.62 11.79
CA VAL A 240 5.06 10.45 12.07
C VAL A 240 4.68 11.91 12.29
N PHE A 241 3.72 12.42 11.52
CA PHE A 241 3.29 13.82 11.55
C PHE A 241 2.66 14.20 12.89
N ASP A 242 1.70 13.38 13.37
CA ASP A 242 1.07 13.53 14.68
C ASP A 242 0.84 12.14 15.30
N PRO A 243 1.84 11.62 16.05
CA PRO A 243 1.74 10.30 16.68
C PRO A 243 0.57 10.19 17.70
N SER A 244 0.11 11.33 18.25
CA SER A 244 -0.97 11.36 19.24
C SER A 244 -2.38 11.33 18.62
N ALA A 245 -2.48 11.53 17.31
CA ALA A 245 -3.76 11.55 16.62
C ALA A 245 -4.45 10.18 16.65
N LYS A 246 -5.78 10.16 16.77
CA LYS A 246 -6.58 8.93 16.75
C LYS A 246 -6.34 8.09 15.47
N GLY A 247 -6.15 8.75 14.34
CA GLY A 247 -5.85 8.08 13.08
C GLY A 247 -4.47 7.39 13.09
N SER A 248 -3.49 8.01 13.74
CA SER A 248 -2.14 7.45 13.89
C SER A 248 -2.14 6.20 14.78
N HIS A 249 -2.84 6.25 15.92
CA HIS A 249 -3.02 5.09 16.79
C HIS A 249 -3.72 3.96 16.03
N ALA A 250 -4.79 4.25 15.29
CA ALA A 250 -5.51 3.25 14.51
C ALA A 250 -4.62 2.56 13.45
N PHE A 251 -3.67 3.27 12.85
CA PHE A 251 -2.71 2.66 11.92
C PHE A 251 -1.63 1.81 12.64
N VAL A 252 -1.23 2.17 13.85
CA VAL A 252 -0.32 1.33 14.66
C VAL A 252 -1.05 0.05 15.09
N ASP A 253 -2.30 0.14 15.54
CA ASP A 253 -3.13 -1.02 15.86
C ASP A 253 -3.33 -1.91 14.63
N PHE A 254 -3.58 -1.31 13.47
CA PHE A 254 -3.68 -2.03 12.19
C PHE A 254 -2.37 -2.74 11.82
N ALA A 255 -1.21 -2.10 12.04
CA ALA A 255 0.09 -2.74 11.81
C ALA A 255 0.30 -3.96 12.73
N GLN A 256 -0.09 -3.88 13.99
CA GLN A 256 -0.06 -5.02 14.93
C GLN A 256 -0.99 -6.15 14.46
N GLU A 257 -2.24 -5.81 14.05
CA GLU A 257 -3.17 -6.81 13.49
C GLU A 257 -2.60 -7.47 12.23
N MET A 258 -1.91 -6.71 11.35
CA MET A 258 -1.25 -7.27 10.17
C MET A 258 -0.14 -8.25 10.53
N VAL A 259 0.71 -7.93 11.51
CA VAL A 259 1.77 -8.83 11.97
C VAL A 259 1.18 -10.15 12.49
N GLU A 260 0.11 -10.10 13.30
CA GLU A 260 -0.54 -11.30 13.82
C GLU A 260 -1.25 -12.09 12.71
N ARG A 261 -1.96 -11.43 11.81
CA ARG A 261 -2.69 -12.07 10.71
C ARG A 261 -1.74 -12.81 9.76
N VAL A 262 -0.56 -12.27 9.53
CA VAL A 262 0.44 -12.87 8.63
C VAL A 262 1.11 -14.12 9.23
N LYS A 263 1.13 -14.28 10.56
CA LYS A 263 1.62 -15.51 11.20
C LYS A 263 0.76 -16.75 10.85
N ALA A 264 -0.52 -16.52 10.57
CA ALA A 264 -1.48 -17.57 10.18
C ALA A 264 -1.61 -17.72 8.64
N PHE A 265 -0.85 -16.92 7.88
CA PHE A 265 -0.89 -16.81 6.42
C PHE A 265 0.34 -17.50 5.81
#